data_16177c2995f55c48df467aa7aa0b72bd
#
_entry.id   16177c2995f55c48df467aa7aa0b72bd
#
_cell.length_a   1.000
_cell.length_b   1.000
_cell.length_c   1.000
_cell.angle_alpha   90.00
_cell.angle_beta   90.00
_cell.angle_gamma   90.00
#
_symmetry.space_group_name_H-M   'P 1'
#
loop_
_entity.id
_entity.type
_entity.pdbx_description
1 polymer ?
#
loop_
_entity_poly.entity_id
_entity_poly.type
_entity_poly.pdbx_seq_one_letter_code
_entity_poly.pdbx_strand_id
1 'polypeptide(L)'
;LADFCHEQEGLPCWRETSVIHAPYCRISKLLSGYRRPDLTHLQPVGRGRVTSEPLEETGTFTVAGHVFRVLEGAGGHVRGEACYLCDDLALAFPGDIYVNAAGFTQAQSRFNQLAPYLMTSVNMNSPMASAERKAFVALVGRKYHILSGHGAPIWGEE
;
A
#
# COMPACT_ATOMS: atom_id res chain seq x y z
N LEU A 1 1.61 7.70 -5.10
CA LEU A 1 0.23 7.63 -5.59
C LEU A 1 -0.78 7.99 -4.49
N ALA A 2 -0.69 7.42 -3.30
CA ALA A 2 -1.58 7.73 -2.18
C ALA A 2 -1.61 9.23 -1.85
N ASP A 3 -0.46 9.87 -1.70
CA ASP A 3 -0.37 11.32 -1.50
C ASP A 3 -1.09 12.12 -2.60
N PHE A 4 -0.98 11.64 -3.83
CA PHE A 4 -1.64 12.28 -4.96
C PHE A 4 -3.17 12.14 -4.87
N CYS A 5 -3.68 10.97 -4.52
CA CYS A 5 -5.12 10.76 -4.31
C CYS A 5 -5.65 11.65 -3.18
N HIS A 6 -4.92 11.77 -2.08
CA HIS A 6 -5.27 12.68 -0.97
C HIS A 6 -5.32 14.15 -1.44
N GLU A 7 -4.36 14.59 -2.26
CA GLU A 7 -4.37 15.94 -2.83
C GLU A 7 -5.62 16.18 -3.71
N GLN A 8 -6.06 15.17 -4.47
CA GLN A 8 -7.26 15.29 -5.32
C GLN A 8 -8.55 15.33 -4.50
N GLU A 9 -8.62 14.60 -3.40
CA GLU A 9 -9.78 14.58 -2.51
C GLU A 9 -9.83 15.78 -1.56
N GLY A 10 -8.81 16.64 -1.55
CA GLY A 10 -8.69 17.76 -0.61
C GLY A 10 -8.48 17.29 0.83
N LEU A 11 -8.04 16.06 1.02
CA LEU A 11 -7.77 15.48 2.34
C LEU A 11 -6.33 15.79 2.78
N PRO A 12 -6.10 16.07 4.08
CA PRO A 12 -4.74 16.19 4.59
C PRO A 12 -4.04 14.84 4.45
N CYS A 13 -2.89 14.81 3.76
CA CYS A 13 -2.07 13.63 3.75
C CYS A 13 -1.27 13.51 5.05
N TRP A 14 -0.82 12.29 5.38
CA TRP A 14 -0.08 12.03 6.63
C TRP A 14 1.13 12.97 6.83
N ARG A 15 1.78 13.42 5.75
CA ARG A 15 2.88 14.39 5.80
C ARG A 15 2.48 15.76 6.34
N GLU A 16 1.21 16.13 6.24
CA GLU A 16 0.70 17.43 6.70
C GLU A 16 0.33 17.40 8.18
N THR A 17 0.16 16.21 8.74
CA THR A 17 -0.17 16.01 10.15
C THR A 17 1.04 16.09 11.09
N SER A 18 2.27 16.18 10.54
CA SER A 18 3.49 16.21 11.31
C SER A 18 4.44 17.31 10.81
N VAL A 19 4.88 18.16 11.75
CA VAL A 19 5.86 19.24 11.49
C VAL A 19 7.18 18.70 10.95
N ILE A 20 7.56 17.47 11.32
CA ILE A 20 8.80 16.81 10.88
C ILE A 20 8.62 16.20 9.49
N HIS A 21 7.46 15.63 9.20
CA HIS A 21 7.19 14.95 7.92
C HIS A 21 7.13 15.91 6.72
N ALA A 22 6.55 17.09 6.89
CA ALA A 22 6.37 18.03 5.78
C ALA A 22 7.69 18.43 5.09
N PRO A 23 8.76 18.84 5.82
CA PRO A 23 10.06 19.12 5.21
C PRO A 23 10.68 17.89 4.55
N TYR A 24 10.62 16.73 5.22
CA TYR A 24 11.15 15.47 4.69
C TYR A 24 10.49 15.09 3.36
N CYS A 25 9.17 15.12 3.28
CA CYS A 25 8.45 14.80 2.05
C CYS A 25 8.72 15.77 0.92
N ARG A 26 8.88 17.08 1.22
CA ARG A 26 9.27 18.08 0.21
C ARG A 26 10.65 17.82 -0.35
N ILE A 27 11.63 17.56 0.52
CA ILE A 27 13.00 17.22 0.12
C ILE A 27 13.03 15.93 -0.68
N SER A 28 12.33 14.90 -0.22
CA SER A 28 12.25 13.60 -0.91
C SER A 28 11.62 13.72 -2.30
N LYS A 29 10.55 14.51 -2.45
CA LYS A 29 9.95 14.79 -3.77
C LYS A 29 10.95 15.48 -4.70
N LEU A 30 11.68 16.45 -4.20
CA LEU A 30 12.68 17.17 -4.99
C LEU A 30 13.83 16.25 -5.44
N LEU A 31 14.37 15.45 -4.50
CA LEU A 31 15.50 14.55 -4.78
C LEU A 31 15.12 13.34 -5.63
N SER A 32 13.90 12.81 -5.49
CA SER A 32 13.42 11.66 -6.26
C SER A 32 13.00 12.01 -7.69
N GLY A 33 12.95 13.30 -8.06
CA GLY A 33 12.44 13.72 -9.36
C GLY A 33 10.94 13.41 -9.54
N TYR A 34 10.17 13.32 -8.45
CA TYR A 34 8.75 13.05 -8.50
C TYR A 34 8.04 14.01 -9.46
N ARG A 35 7.29 13.44 -10.39
CA ARG A 35 6.39 14.17 -11.29
C ARG A 35 4.95 13.72 -11.04
N ARG A 36 4.04 14.67 -11.06
CA ARG A 36 2.61 14.38 -10.94
C ARG A 36 2.19 13.46 -12.10
N PRO A 37 1.49 12.34 -11.85
CA PRO A 37 1.02 11.47 -12.91
C PRO A 37 0.00 12.19 -13.80
N ASP A 38 -0.01 11.83 -15.08
CA ASP A 38 -1.06 12.25 -16.02
C ASP A 38 -2.32 11.41 -15.75
N LEU A 39 -3.44 12.09 -15.48
CA LEU A 39 -4.71 11.48 -15.15
C LEU A 39 -5.63 11.25 -16.35
N THR A 40 -5.25 11.72 -17.55
CA THR A 40 -6.11 11.68 -18.73
C THR A 40 -6.50 10.26 -19.16
N HIS A 41 -5.68 9.27 -18.80
CA HIS A 41 -5.89 7.87 -19.16
C HIS A 41 -6.12 6.95 -17.95
N LEU A 42 -6.41 7.52 -16.76
CA LEU A 42 -6.71 6.72 -15.58
C LEU A 42 -8.08 6.05 -15.69
N GLN A 43 -8.08 4.75 -15.42
CA GLN A 43 -9.30 3.96 -15.27
C GLN A 43 -9.41 3.51 -13.80
N PRO A 44 -10.50 3.88 -13.09
CA PRO A 44 -10.70 3.41 -11.74
C PRO A 44 -10.95 1.91 -11.73
N VAL A 45 -10.25 1.18 -10.86
CA VAL A 45 -10.38 -0.28 -10.73
C VAL A 45 -11.13 -0.71 -9.46
N GLY A 46 -11.31 0.18 -8.50
CA GLY A 46 -12.07 -0.02 -7.28
C GLY A 46 -13.19 1.00 -7.14
N ARG A 47 -13.91 0.96 -6.03
CA ARG A 47 -15.00 1.93 -5.76
C ARG A 47 -14.48 3.22 -5.14
N GLY A 48 -13.23 3.23 -4.63
CA GLY A 48 -12.58 4.39 -4.03
C GLY A 48 -13.30 4.93 -2.80
N ARG A 49 -14.17 4.12 -2.16
CA ARG A 49 -14.89 4.55 -0.96
C ARG A 49 -14.20 4.03 0.29
N VAL A 50 -14.38 4.77 1.37
CA VAL A 50 -13.93 4.33 2.69
C VAL A 50 -14.80 3.14 3.11
N THR A 51 -14.16 2.03 3.42
CA THR A 51 -14.80 0.87 4.04
C THR A 51 -14.63 0.90 5.55
N SER A 52 -15.55 0.28 6.27
CA SER A 52 -15.43 0.05 7.73
C SER A 52 -14.72 -1.27 8.04
N GLU A 53 -14.70 -2.18 7.08
CA GLU A 53 -14.01 -3.46 7.20
C GLU A 53 -12.52 -3.29 6.92
N PRO A 54 -11.64 -4.07 7.55
CA PRO A 54 -10.20 -3.99 7.32
C PRO A 54 -9.80 -4.16 5.86
N LEU A 55 -10.44 -5.09 5.15
CA LEU A 55 -10.34 -5.28 3.71
C LEU A 55 -11.70 -5.61 3.12
N GLU A 56 -12.10 -4.92 2.07
CA GLU A 56 -13.35 -5.16 1.36
C GLU A 56 -13.07 -5.35 -0.14
N GLU A 57 -13.63 -6.40 -0.73
CA GLU A 57 -13.57 -6.58 -2.18
C GLU A 57 -14.50 -5.57 -2.87
N THR A 58 -13.92 -4.69 -3.67
CA THR A 58 -14.64 -3.55 -4.27
C THR A 58 -14.76 -3.64 -5.78
N GLY A 59 -14.07 -4.57 -6.41
CA GLY A 59 -14.14 -4.77 -7.85
C GLY A 59 -13.16 -5.78 -8.40
N THR A 60 -13.13 -5.87 -9.71
CA THR A 60 -12.18 -6.71 -10.44
C THR A 60 -11.72 -5.97 -11.70
N PHE A 61 -10.54 -6.36 -12.20
CA PHE A 61 -10.07 -5.98 -13.53
C PHE A 61 -9.32 -7.15 -14.17
N THR A 62 -9.13 -7.08 -15.50
CA THR A 62 -8.47 -8.16 -16.24
C THR A 62 -7.20 -7.65 -16.91
N VAL A 63 -6.10 -8.39 -16.76
CA VAL A 63 -4.83 -8.15 -17.43
C VAL A 63 -4.34 -9.45 -18.05
N ALA A 64 -4.04 -9.44 -19.34
CA ALA A 64 -3.54 -10.59 -20.09
C ALA A 64 -4.38 -11.88 -19.94
N GLY A 65 -5.69 -11.72 -19.79
CA GLY A 65 -6.64 -12.84 -19.61
C GLY A 65 -6.82 -13.30 -18.15
N HIS A 66 -6.04 -12.79 -17.22
CA HIS A 66 -6.16 -13.11 -15.79
C HIS A 66 -7.01 -12.08 -15.06
N VAL A 67 -7.90 -12.55 -14.18
CA VAL A 67 -8.78 -11.69 -13.38
C VAL A 67 -8.10 -11.36 -12.05
N PHE A 68 -8.03 -10.08 -11.75
CA PHE A 68 -7.54 -9.55 -10.49
C PHE A 68 -8.70 -9.02 -9.66
N ARG A 69 -8.82 -9.50 -8.44
CA ARG A 69 -9.74 -8.98 -7.42
C ARG A 69 -9.09 -7.77 -6.76
N VAL A 70 -9.87 -6.72 -6.54
CA VAL A 70 -9.45 -5.49 -5.86
C VAL A 70 -10.00 -5.50 -4.45
N LEU A 71 -9.13 -5.48 -3.46
CA LEU A 71 -9.50 -5.36 -2.05
C LEU A 71 -9.00 -4.02 -1.53
N GLU A 72 -9.91 -3.14 -1.15
CA GLU A 72 -9.58 -1.83 -0.60
C GLU A 72 -9.49 -1.91 0.93
N GLY A 73 -8.44 -1.30 1.48
CA GLY A 73 -8.25 -1.15 2.92
C GLY A 73 -9.08 0.01 3.50
N ALA A 74 -9.30 -0.04 4.80
CA ALA A 74 -9.99 1.02 5.53
C ALA A 74 -9.13 2.28 5.78
N GLY A 75 -7.92 2.32 5.23
CA GLY A 75 -7.00 3.45 5.34
C GLY A 75 -6.08 3.38 6.55
N GLY A 76 -5.67 2.19 6.91
CA GLY A 76 -4.74 1.95 8.02
C GLY A 76 -3.35 2.48 7.73
N HIS A 77 -2.73 2.03 6.64
CA HIS A 77 -1.46 2.59 6.18
C HIS A 77 -1.69 3.94 5.51
N VAL A 78 -2.36 3.94 4.38
CA VAL A 78 -2.83 5.16 3.70
C VAL A 78 -4.21 4.94 3.13
N ARG A 79 -4.97 6.04 2.99
CA ARG A 79 -6.29 5.99 2.39
C ARG A 79 -6.21 5.69 0.90
N GLY A 80 -7.11 4.83 0.41
CA GLY A 80 -7.14 4.43 -0.99
C GLY A 80 -6.10 3.38 -1.37
N GLU A 81 -5.43 2.78 -0.40
CA GLU A 81 -4.56 1.65 -0.64
C GLU A 81 -5.38 0.39 -0.90
N ALA A 82 -4.94 -0.39 -1.89
CA ALA A 82 -5.61 -1.62 -2.29
C ALA A 82 -4.63 -2.78 -2.45
N CYS A 83 -5.12 -3.98 -2.15
CA CYS A 83 -4.48 -5.23 -2.52
C CYS A 83 -5.09 -5.75 -3.81
N TYR A 84 -4.29 -6.41 -4.63
CA TYR A 84 -4.74 -7.13 -5.81
C TYR A 84 -4.45 -8.62 -5.67
N LEU A 85 -5.47 -9.46 -5.90
CA LEU A 85 -5.35 -10.92 -5.87
C LEU A 85 -5.69 -11.51 -7.22
N CYS A 86 -4.83 -12.42 -7.70
CA CYS A 86 -5.06 -13.20 -8.89
C CYS A 86 -5.12 -14.66 -8.49
N ASP A 87 -6.33 -15.23 -8.44
CA ASP A 87 -6.57 -16.56 -7.87
C ASP A 87 -6.02 -17.69 -8.74
N ASP A 88 -6.10 -17.55 -10.06
CA ASP A 88 -5.62 -18.56 -11.03
C ASP A 88 -4.07 -18.64 -11.10
N LEU A 89 -3.40 -17.54 -10.82
CA LEU A 89 -1.93 -17.49 -10.73
C LEU A 89 -1.41 -17.61 -9.29
N ALA A 90 -2.30 -17.67 -8.31
CA ALA A 90 -1.98 -17.62 -6.89
C ALA A 90 -1.05 -16.44 -6.55
N LEU A 91 -1.30 -15.25 -7.10
CA LEU A 91 -0.52 -14.04 -6.90
C LEU A 91 -1.26 -13.05 -6.01
N ALA A 92 -0.54 -12.40 -5.10
CA ALA A 92 -1.03 -11.35 -4.23
C ALA A 92 -0.09 -10.13 -4.22
N PHE A 93 -0.66 -8.94 -4.44
CA PHE A 93 0.04 -7.66 -4.47
C PHE A 93 -0.55 -6.76 -3.37
N PRO A 94 -0.06 -6.82 -2.14
CA PRO A 94 -0.66 -6.11 -1.01
C PRO A 94 -0.25 -4.63 -0.89
N GLY A 95 0.60 -4.10 -1.78
CA GLY A 95 1.20 -2.78 -1.56
C GLY A 95 1.98 -2.74 -0.24
N ASP A 96 1.73 -1.71 0.56
CA ASP A 96 2.35 -1.53 1.87
C ASP A 96 1.46 -2.01 3.04
N ILE A 97 0.25 -2.52 2.76
CA ILE A 97 -0.59 -3.22 3.77
C ILE A 97 0.18 -4.40 4.37
N TYR A 98 0.95 -5.11 3.53
CA TYR A 98 1.84 -6.17 3.98
C TYR A 98 3.24 -6.00 3.40
N VAL A 99 4.21 -5.73 4.27
CA VAL A 99 5.63 -5.56 3.93
C VAL A 99 6.42 -6.74 4.46
N ASN A 100 7.23 -7.37 3.61
CA ASN A 100 8.14 -8.44 4.01
C ASN A 100 9.44 -7.86 4.59
N ALA A 101 9.39 -7.41 5.83
CA ALA A 101 10.56 -6.84 6.51
C ALA A 101 11.74 -7.83 6.66
N ALA A 102 11.45 -9.14 6.78
CA ALA A 102 12.49 -10.16 6.84
C ALA A 102 13.26 -10.31 5.51
N GLY A 103 12.62 -9.94 4.40
CA GLY A 103 13.21 -9.94 3.06
C GLY A 103 13.83 -8.61 2.65
N PHE A 104 14.05 -7.68 3.56
CA PHE A 104 14.67 -6.39 3.25
C PHE A 104 16.13 -6.55 2.84
N THR A 105 16.54 -5.79 1.82
CA THR A 105 17.94 -5.57 1.51
C THR A 105 18.63 -4.83 2.64
N GLN A 106 19.98 -4.84 2.67
CA GLN A 106 20.73 -4.10 3.67
C GLN A 106 20.42 -2.58 3.66
N ALA A 107 20.20 -2.00 2.46
CA ALA A 107 19.83 -0.60 2.32
C ALA A 107 18.44 -0.31 2.89
N GLN A 108 17.46 -1.15 2.58
CA GLN A 108 16.10 -1.06 3.13
C GLN A 108 16.10 -1.21 4.66
N SER A 109 16.87 -2.18 5.19
CA SER A 109 16.99 -2.41 6.64
C SER A 109 17.59 -1.20 7.36
N ARG A 110 18.64 -0.58 6.80
CA ARG A 110 19.25 0.64 7.35
C ARG A 110 18.28 1.81 7.34
N PHE A 111 17.54 2.00 6.25
CA PHE A 111 16.52 3.05 6.17
C PHE A 111 15.41 2.82 7.19
N ASN A 112 14.92 1.59 7.32
CA ASN A 112 13.88 1.23 8.27
C ASN A 112 14.29 1.45 9.74
N GLN A 113 15.57 1.29 10.07
CA GLN A 113 16.11 1.61 11.40
C GLN A 113 16.09 3.13 11.68
N LEU A 114 16.21 3.96 10.65
CA LEU A 114 16.15 5.42 10.78
C LEU A 114 14.71 5.95 10.79
N ALA A 115 13.75 5.19 10.26
CA ALA A 115 12.37 5.62 10.11
C ALA A 115 11.73 6.15 11.42
N PRO A 116 11.90 5.50 12.61
CA PRO A 116 11.34 6.01 13.86
C PRO A 116 11.85 7.39 14.29
N TYR A 117 13.05 7.77 13.82
CA TYR A 117 13.63 9.09 14.10
C TYR A 117 13.19 10.15 13.08
N LEU A 118 12.79 9.71 11.89
CA LEU A 118 12.37 10.58 10.80
C LEU A 118 10.84 10.73 10.74
N MET A 119 10.10 9.78 11.30
CA MET A 119 8.65 9.67 11.20
C MET A 119 8.05 9.24 12.55
N THR A 120 6.96 9.87 12.95
CA THR A 120 6.21 9.46 14.15
C THR A 120 5.45 8.14 13.91
N SER A 121 4.99 7.92 12.70
CA SER A 121 4.39 6.67 12.23
C SER A 121 4.44 6.63 10.71
N VAL A 122 4.56 5.45 10.15
CA VAL A 122 4.40 5.20 8.70
C VAL A 122 2.93 4.92 8.34
N ASN A 123 2.05 4.76 9.34
CA ASN A 123 0.64 4.49 9.16
C ASN A 123 -0.20 5.71 9.57
N MET A 124 -1.27 5.98 8.85
CA MET A 124 -2.27 6.97 9.24
C MET A 124 -3.06 6.50 10.47
N ASN A 125 -3.34 5.19 10.55
CA ASN A 125 -4.01 4.54 11.67
C ASN A 125 -3.37 3.18 11.95
N SER A 126 -2.45 3.11 12.91
CA SER A 126 -1.70 1.88 13.20
C SER A 126 -2.55 0.70 13.69
N PRO A 127 -3.60 0.88 14.53
CA PRO A 127 -4.52 -0.21 14.86
C PRO A 127 -5.23 -0.77 13.62
N MET A 128 -5.71 0.09 12.72
CA MET A 128 -6.37 -0.31 11.49
C MET A 128 -5.39 -1.01 10.52
N ALA A 129 -4.19 -0.47 10.34
CA ALA A 129 -3.14 -1.11 9.52
C ALA A 129 -2.79 -2.52 10.03
N SER A 130 -2.81 -2.71 11.36
CA SER A 130 -2.64 -4.05 11.93
C SER A 130 -3.82 -4.98 11.63
N ALA A 131 -5.05 -4.46 11.64
CA ALA A 131 -6.25 -5.22 11.30
C ALA A 131 -6.25 -5.60 9.80
N GLU A 132 -5.94 -4.65 8.91
CA GLU A 132 -5.80 -4.89 7.47
C GLU A 132 -4.76 -5.97 7.16
N ARG A 133 -3.59 -5.89 7.79
CA ARG A 133 -2.54 -6.90 7.65
C ARG A 133 -3.00 -8.28 8.09
N LYS A 134 -3.69 -8.38 9.23
CA LYS A 134 -4.22 -9.66 9.72
C LYS A 134 -5.28 -10.23 8.77
N ALA A 135 -6.17 -9.39 8.27
CA ALA A 135 -7.19 -9.78 7.29
C ALA A 135 -6.54 -10.27 5.99
N PHE A 136 -5.53 -9.57 5.48
CA PHE A 136 -4.78 -9.98 4.30
C PHE A 136 -4.10 -11.34 4.51
N VAL A 137 -3.36 -11.52 5.61
CA VAL A 137 -2.68 -12.80 5.90
C VAL A 137 -3.66 -13.95 6.05
N ALA A 138 -4.81 -13.72 6.69
CA ALA A 138 -5.87 -14.74 6.80
C ALA A 138 -6.46 -15.12 5.45
N LEU A 139 -6.60 -14.15 4.54
CA LEU A 139 -7.16 -14.35 3.21
C LEU A 139 -6.22 -15.12 2.28
N VAL A 140 -4.94 -14.75 2.24
CA VAL A 140 -3.98 -15.36 1.31
C VAL A 140 -3.42 -16.68 1.83
N GLY A 141 -3.34 -16.85 3.16
CA GLY A 141 -2.76 -18.06 3.78
C GLY A 141 -1.35 -18.33 3.29
N ARG A 142 -1.08 -19.61 2.97
CA ARG A 142 0.19 -20.05 2.37
C ARG A 142 0.11 -20.32 0.88
N LYS A 143 -1.07 -20.19 0.30
CA LYS A 143 -1.34 -20.53 -1.11
C LYS A 143 -0.72 -19.51 -2.09
N TYR A 144 -0.73 -18.23 -1.73
CA TYR A 144 -0.36 -17.17 -2.65
C TYR A 144 1.14 -16.85 -2.60
N HIS A 145 1.71 -16.56 -3.77
CA HIS A 145 2.96 -15.83 -3.87
C HIS A 145 2.70 -14.35 -3.58
N ILE A 146 3.38 -13.80 -2.58
CA ILE A 146 3.16 -12.43 -2.12
C ILE A 146 4.26 -11.51 -2.66
N LEU A 147 3.87 -10.52 -3.42
CA LEU A 147 4.72 -9.51 -4.05
C LEU A 147 4.42 -8.15 -3.42
N SER A 148 5.02 -7.91 -2.25
CA SER A 148 4.85 -6.66 -1.47
C SER A 148 5.49 -5.46 -2.15
N GLY A 149 5.08 -4.25 -1.78
CA GLY A 149 5.72 -3.01 -2.20
C GLY A 149 7.19 -2.93 -1.77
N HIS A 150 7.54 -3.56 -0.64
CA HIS A 150 8.90 -3.60 -0.08
C HIS A 150 9.28 -5.00 0.40
N GLY A 151 10.58 -5.32 0.28
CA GLY A 151 11.16 -6.62 0.66
C GLY A 151 11.14 -7.64 -0.47
N ALA A 152 11.73 -8.79 -0.21
CA ALA A 152 11.75 -9.89 -1.17
C ALA A 152 10.36 -10.56 -1.30
N PRO A 153 10.02 -11.14 -2.46
CA PRO A 153 8.82 -11.96 -2.60
C PRO A 153 8.76 -13.11 -1.59
N ILE A 154 7.55 -13.47 -1.20
CA ILE A 154 7.27 -14.68 -0.41
C ILE A 154 6.60 -15.66 -1.35
N TRP A 155 7.17 -16.83 -1.49
CA TRP A 155 6.62 -17.87 -2.36
C TRP A 155 5.63 -18.72 -1.58
N GLY A 156 4.44 -18.92 -2.15
CA GLY A 156 3.42 -19.81 -1.60
C GLY A 156 3.84 -21.29 -1.69
N GLU A 157 3.19 -22.10 -0.89
CA GLU A 157 3.36 -23.57 -0.92
C GLU A 157 2.43 -24.15 -2.01
N GLU A 158 2.95 -25.14 -2.78
CA GLU A 158 2.19 -25.91 -3.75
C GLU A 158 1.19 -26.87 -3.09
#